data_928e2396c191b5466bcb1d9ca91f2fd0
#
_entry.id   928e2396c191b5466bcb1d9ca91f2fd0
#
_cell.length_a   1.000
_cell.length_b   1.000
_cell.length_c   1.000
_cell.angle_alpha   90.00
_cell.angle_beta   90.00
_cell.angle_gamma   90.00
#
_symmetry.space_group_name_H-M   'P 1'
#
loop_
_entity.id
_entity.type
_entity.pdbx_description
1 polymer ?
#
loop_
_entity_poly.entity_id
_entity_poly.type
_entity_poly.pdbx_seq_one_letter_code
_entity_poly.pdbx_strand_id
1 'polypeptide(L)'
;MFSRRTFLSLVAGSIAAPEFASAQPSSQKVALYANVGADLTHYDVDVAGAELTKRETVALPAAVQYAWPHASRRYLYVASSSSAPGYGTAGTEHHVTAIRIDPETGALTPHGAPIRLPTRPIHISTDIPSEYILVAFNNPSSVRVYRVNKDFTPGEEVSQPGSIDAGIFAHQVRVTPDNRLAILVTRGNEGTPTKEEDPGALKVFNYKNGVLTNEVSIAPNGGKEFGPRHLDFHPTKPWMYVSIETQNKMYMFRMEPSRINPEIAYRAETLAEPNNIRARQAAGTVHVHPNGRFVYGQIAPRPPSSFRASRSSRAVKTASSCTRLTNRPASRHRSSTPRPRRSTRAPFTSTRAGTCWSRSTIYR
;
A
#
# COMPACT_ATOMS: atom_id res chain seq x y z
N MET A 1 33.13 -51.08 35.33
CA MET A 1 34.01 -52.24 34.89
C MET A 1 33.18 -53.07 33.91
N PHE A 2 33.76 -53.40 32.72
CA PHE A 2 33.31 -54.32 31.67
C PHE A 2 32.18 -53.79 30.78
N SER A 3 32.31 -53.72 29.54
CA SER A 3 33.15 -54.05 28.39
C SER A 3 32.24 -54.43 27.23
N ARG A 4 32.60 -53.89 26.09
CA ARG A 4 32.05 -54.09 24.72
C ARG A 4 31.97 -55.56 24.31
N ARG A 5 31.01 -55.92 23.43
CA ARG A 5 31.23 -56.57 22.09
C ARG A 5 29.91 -56.99 21.47
N THR A 6 29.61 -56.37 20.34
CA THR A 6 29.30 -56.86 19.00
C THR A 6 28.61 -58.21 18.86
N PHE A 7 27.44 -58.24 18.21
CA PHE A 7 27.04 -59.32 17.30
C PHE A 7 26.23 -58.75 16.13
N LEU A 8 26.81 -58.88 14.95
CA LEU A 8 26.11 -58.75 13.66
C LEU A 8 25.28 -59.99 13.43
N SER A 9 24.00 -59.80 13.05
CA SER A 9 23.24 -60.85 12.36
C SER A 9 22.48 -60.17 11.21
N LEU A 10 22.92 -60.47 9.97
CA LEU A 10 22.20 -60.13 8.75
C LEU A 10 20.91 -60.98 8.72
N VAL A 11 19.78 -60.27 8.70
CA VAL A 11 18.51 -60.83 8.18
C VAL A 11 18.11 -60.02 6.98
N ALA A 12 18.23 -60.63 5.79
CA ALA A 12 17.69 -60.09 4.57
C ALA A 12 16.16 -60.20 4.62
N GLY A 13 15.53 -59.15 5.07
CA GLY A 13 14.08 -58.95 4.96
C GLY A 13 13.81 -57.87 3.94
N SER A 14 13.06 -58.23 2.89
CA SER A 14 12.58 -57.29 1.89
C SER A 14 11.72 -56.22 2.57
N ILE A 15 12.32 -55.03 2.81
CA ILE A 15 11.58 -53.86 3.27
C ILE A 15 10.97 -53.24 2.03
N ALA A 16 9.66 -53.46 1.83
CA ALA A 16 8.87 -52.59 0.98
C ALA A 16 9.01 -51.19 1.54
N ALA A 17 9.70 -50.31 0.81
CA ALA A 17 9.77 -48.90 1.14
C ALA A 17 8.33 -48.36 1.17
N PRO A 18 7.85 -47.74 2.26
CA PRO A 18 6.62 -47.00 2.17
C PRO A 18 6.85 -45.91 1.14
N GLU A 19 6.06 -45.89 0.09
CA GLU A 19 5.91 -44.72 -0.75
C GLU A 19 5.52 -43.58 0.19
N PHE A 20 6.49 -42.71 0.53
CA PHE A 20 6.16 -41.42 1.04
C PHE A 20 5.41 -40.71 -0.08
N ALA A 21 4.09 -40.83 -0.05
CA ALA A 21 3.23 -39.92 -0.75
C ALA A 21 3.71 -38.54 -0.29
N SER A 22 4.49 -37.86 -1.12
CA SER A 22 4.81 -36.45 -0.93
C SER A 22 3.45 -35.77 -0.94
N ALA A 23 2.96 -35.41 0.25
CA ALA A 23 1.83 -34.52 0.36
C ALA A 23 2.26 -33.28 -0.41
N GLN A 24 1.71 -33.10 -1.62
CA GLN A 24 1.83 -31.85 -2.33
C GLN A 24 1.38 -30.79 -1.33
N PRO A 25 2.19 -29.74 -1.08
CA PRO A 25 1.73 -28.66 -0.23
C PRO A 25 0.41 -28.21 -0.83
N SER A 26 -0.66 -28.29 -0.05
CA SER A 26 -1.97 -27.82 -0.43
C SER A 26 -1.78 -26.43 -1.01
N SER A 27 -2.06 -26.23 -2.29
CA SER A 27 -1.88 -24.93 -2.95
C SER A 27 -2.71 -23.94 -2.16
N GLN A 28 -2.02 -23.07 -1.41
CA GLN A 28 -2.70 -22.08 -0.58
C GLN A 28 -3.59 -21.27 -1.49
N LYS A 29 -4.90 -21.33 -1.26
CA LYS A 29 -5.89 -20.63 -2.07
C LYS A 29 -5.63 -19.13 -1.98
N VAL A 30 -5.49 -18.47 -3.11
CA VAL A 30 -5.26 -17.03 -3.19
C VAL A 30 -6.51 -16.38 -3.73
N ALA A 31 -7.04 -15.40 -3.00
CA ALA A 31 -8.17 -14.58 -3.41
C ALA A 31 -7.71 -13.18 -3.81
N LEU A 32 -8.33 -12.63 -4.85
CA LEU A 32 -8.15 -11.26 -5.28
C LEU A 32 -9.49 -10.54 -5.19
N TYR A 33 -9.49 -9.36 -4.58
CA TYR A 33 -10.66 -8.48 -4.51
C TYR A 33 -10.40 -7.22 -5.33
N ALA A 34 -11.28 -6.98 -6.31
CA ALA A 34 -11.19 -5.82 -7.18
C ALA A 34 -12.53 -5.10 -7.25
N ASN A 35 -12.51 -3.79 -7.47
CA ASN A 35 -13.73 -3.02 -7.56
C ASN A 35 -13.86 -2.23 -8.86
N VAL A 36 -15.11 -2.08 -9.31
CA VAL A 36 -15.51 -1.14 -10.36
C VAL A 36 -16.70 -0.35 -9.81
N GLY A 37 -16.51 0.93 -9.57
CA GLY A 37 -17.53 1.74 -8.90
C GLY A 37 -17.85 1.19 -7.51
N ALA A 38 -19.12 0.89 -7.26
CA ALA A 38 -19.60 0.32 -6.00
C ALA A 38 -19.50 -1.20 -5.92
N ASP A 39 -19.19 -1.86 -7.01
CA ASP A 39 -19.14 -3.32 -7.11
C ASP A 39 -17.77 -3.82 -6.66
N LEU A 40 -17.73 -4.59 -5.57
CA LEU A 40 -16.54 -5.29 -5.07
C LEU A 40 -16.63 -6.76 -5.46
N THR A 41 -15.74 -7.20 -6.35
CA THR A 41 -15.75 -8.56 -6.93
C THR A 41 -14.62 -9.40 -6.37
N HIS A 42 -14.95 -10.63 -6.00
CA HIS A 42 -14.00 -11.69 -5.64
C HIS A 42 -13.57 -12.46 -6.88
N TYR A 43 -12.28 -12.78 -6.94
CA TYR A 43 -11.67 -13.67 -7.93
C TYR A 43 -10.81 -14.71 -7.22
N ASP A 44 -10.95 -15.96 -7.62
CA ASP A 44 -9.94 -16.98 -7.32
C ASP A 44 -8.73 -16.75 -8.22
N VAL A 45 -7.54 -16.90 -7.65
CA VAL A 45 -6.27 -16.72 -8.36
C VAL A 45 -5.58 -18.07 -8.51
N ASP A 46 -5.47 -18.56 -9.73
CA ASP A 46 -4.52 -19.62 -10.06
C ASP A 46 -3.14 -18.98 -10.32
N VAL A 47 -2.24 -19.11 -9.34
CA VAL A 47 -0.90 -18.55 -9.45
C VAL A 47 -0.07 -19.29 -10.49
N ALA A 48 -0.26 -20.61 -10.65
CA ALA A 48 0.51 -21.42 -11.58
C ALA A 48 0.06 -21.21 -13.03
N GLY A 49 -1.26 -21.17 -13.25
CA GLY A 49 -1.87 -20.90 -14.56
C GLY A 49 -1.89 -19.41 -14.92
N ALA A 50 -1.59 -18.51 -13.97
CA ALA A 50 -1.76 -17.06 -14.12
C ALA A 50 -3.18 -16.67 -14.56
N GLU A 51 -4.19 -17.34 -13.99
CA GLU A 51 -5.59 -17.13 -14.32
C GLU A 51 -6.39 -16.54 -13.15
N LEU A 52 -7.42 -15.77 -13.50
CA LEU A 52 -8.39 -15.21 -12.57
C LEU A 52 -9.78 -15.76 -12.90
N THR A 53 -10.38 -16.46 -11.94
CA THR A 53 -11.76 -16.91 -12.05
C THR A 53 -12.66 -15.98 -11.25
N LYS A 54 -13.56 -15.25 -11.93
CA LYS A 54 -14.54 -14.38 -11.28
C LYS A 54 -15.51 -15.23 -10.45
N ARG A 55 -15.75 -14.78 -9.22
CA ARG A 55 -16.74 -15.32 -8.29
C ARG A 55 -17.86 -14.30 -8.08
N GLU A 56 -18.34 -14.16 -6.84
CA GLU A 56 -19.40 -13.25 -6.51
C GLU A 56 -18.98 -11.77 -6.54
N THR A 57 -19.97 -10.90 -6.59
CA THR A 57 -19.81 -9.47 -6.47
C THR A 57 -20.73 -8.95 -5.35
N VAL A 58 -20.19 -8.14 -4.46
CA VAL A 58 -20.93 -7.44 -3.41
C VAL A 58 -21.09 -5.99 -3.81
N ALA A 59 -22.33 -5.51 -3.84
CA ALA A 59 -22.65 -4.10 -4.03
C ALA A 59 -22.47 -3.33 -2.71
N LEU A 60 -21.72 -2.23 -2.75
CA LEU A 60 -21.50 -1.32 -1.63
C LEU A 60 -22.41 -0.10 -1.75
N PRO A 61 -22.65 0.66 -0.65
CA PRO A 61 -23.51 1.84 -0.68
C PRO A 61 -23.08 2.91 -1.69
N ALA A 62 -21.78 2.97 -2.00
CA ALA A 62 -21.21 3.93 -2.95
C ALA A 62 -19.89 3.40 -3.54
N ALA A 63 -19.32 4.14 -4.51
CA ALA A 63 -18.08 3.74 -5.17
C ALA A 63 -16.91 3.61 -4.18
N VAL A 64 -16.19 2.49 -4.27
CA VAL A 64 -15.04 2.18 -3.42
C VAL A 64 -13.93 3.20 -3.63
N GLN A 65 -13.46 3.79 -2.54
CA GLN A 65 -12.31 4.69 -2.53
C GLN A 65 -11.04 3.95 -2.12
N TYR A 66 -11.12 3.17 -1.05
CA TYR A 66 -10.02 2.34 -0.55
C TYR A 66 -10.56 1.19 0.30
N ALA A 67 -9.76 0.13 0.47
CA ALA A 67 -10.11 -0.99 1.32
C ALA A 67 -8.88 -1.44 2.14
N TRP A 68 -9.11 -1.90 3.37
CA TRP A 68 -8.06 -2.36 4.27
C TRP A 68 -8.49 -3.61 5.03
N PRO A 69 -7.64 -4.65 5.10
CA PRO A 69 -7.96 -5.86 5.82
C PRO A 69 -7.83 -5.70 7.33
N HIS A 70 -8.68 -6.36 8.07
CA HIS A 70 -8.47 -6.64 9.48
C HIS A 70 -7.27 -7.58 9.67
N ALA A 71 -6.55 -7.48 10.79
CA ALA A 71 -5.37 -8.30 11.10
C ALA A 71 -5.65 -9.82 11.04
N SER A 72 -6.87 -10.25 11.38
CA SER A 72 -7.31 -11.65 11.25
C SER A 72 -7.49 -12.11 9.80
N ARG A 73 -7.51 -11.20 8.83
CA ARG A 73 -7.84 -11.46 7.42
C ARG A 73 -9.25 -12.05 7.19
N ARG A 74 -10.10 -12.02 8.20
CA ARG A 74 -11.50 -12.49 8.11
C ARG A 74 -12.49 -11.36 7.81
N TYR A 75 -12.01 -10.12 7.81
CA TYR A 75 -12.81 -8.94 7.51
C TYR A 75 -12.02 -7.96 6.65
N LEU A 76 -12.75 -7.20 5.83
CA LEU A 76 -12.25 -6.13 5.00
C LEU A 76 -13.06 -4.88 5.30
N TYR A 77 -12.41 -3.79 5.68
CA TYR A 77 -13.06 -2.48 5.83
C TYR A 77 -12.95 -1.70 4.55
N VAL A 78 -14.08 -1.26 4.03
CA VAL A 78 -14.17 -0.59 2.74
C VAL A 78 -14.70 0.82 2.93
N ALA A 79 -13.89 1.81 2.58
CA ALA A 79 -14.31 3.20 2.49
C ALA A 79 -14.91 3.46 1.11
N SER A 80 -16.14 3.99 1.09
CA SER A 80 -16.88 4.26 -0.14
C SER A 80 -17.45 5.67 -0.18
N SER A 81 -17.69 6.20 -1.38
CA SER A 81 -18.21 7.55 -1.56
C SER A 81 -18.95 7.69 -2.88
N SER A 82 -20.05 8.43 -2.87
CA SER A 82 -20.78 8.84 -4.08
C SER A 82 -20.11 9.97 -4.86
N SER A 83 -19.03 10.57 -4.30
CA SER A 83 -18.22 11.54 -5.01
C SER A 83 -17.52 10.91 -6.22
N ALA A 84 -17.47 11.63 -7.33
CA ALA A 84 -16.66 11.21 -8.46
C ALA A 84 -15.18 11.12 -8.09
N PRO A 85 -14.41 10.20 -8.72
CA PRO A 85 -12.96 10.15 -8.51
C PRO A 85 -12.28 11.46 -8.93
N GLY A 86 -11.26 11.89 -8.20
CA GLY A 86 -10.51 13.11 -8.48
C GLY A 86 -11.12 14.36 -7.86
N TYR A 87 -11.11 15.46 -8.58
CA TYR A 87 -11.63 16.77 -8.13
C TYR A 87 -13.12 16.98 -8.48
N GLY A 88 -13.87 15.89 -8.64
CA GLY A 88 -15.29 15.96 -8.97
C GLY A 88 -16.16 16.55 -7.86
N THR A 89 -17.46 16.68 -8.15
CA THR A 89 -18.46 17.15 -7.20
C THR A 89 -18.44 16.31 -5.93
N ALA A 90 -18.46 16.97 -4.78
CA ALA A 90 -18.61 16.30 -3.51
C ALA A 90 -19.93 15.52 -3.52
N GLY A 91 -19.87 14.21 -3.24
CA GLY A 91 -21.06 13.40 -3.06
C GLY A 91 -21.67 13.62 -1.69
N THR A 92 -22.80 12.99 -1.46
CA THR A 92 -23.54 13.08 -0.21
C THR A 92 -23.49 11.80 0.63
N GLU A 93 -23.09 10.70 0.00
CA GLU A 93 -23.02 9.38 0.62
C GLU A 93 -21.57 8.91 0.78
N HIS A 94 -21.14 8.77 2.03
CA HIS A 94 -19.78 8.39 2.40
C HIS A 94 -19.85 7.40 3.55
N HIS A 95 -19.22 6.23 3.42
CA HIS A 95 -19.37 5.16 4.40
C HIS A 95 -18.06 4.39 4.65
N VAL A 96 -18.00 3.73 5.82
CA VAL A 96 -17.16 2.56 6.06
C VAL A 96 -18.06 1.36 6.20
N THR A 97 -17.85 0.34 5.38
CA THR A 97 -18.57 -0.94 5.41
C THR A 97 -17.59 -2.04 5.81
N ALA A 98 -17.99 -2.90 6.76
CA ALA A 98 -17.27 -4.14 7.01
C ALA A 98 -17.80 -5.23 6.07
N ILE A 99 -16.88 -5.99 5.50
CA ILE A 99 -17.15 -7.17 4.67
C ILE A 99 -16.49 -8.36 5.34
N ARG A 100 -17.25 -9.43 5.60
CA ARG A 100 -16.70 -10.69 6.08
C ARG A 100 -16.10 -11.46 4.91
N ILE A 101 -14.93 -12.03 5.15
CA ILE A 101 -14.22 -12.92 4.22
C ILE A 101 -14.34 -14.33 4.77
N ASP A 102 -14.86 -15.23 3.98
CA ASP A 102 -14.86 -16.67 4.30
C ASP A 102 -13.41 -17.19 4.22
N PRO A 103 -12.86 -17.79 5.27
CA PRO A 103 -11.47 -18.20 5.31
C PRO A 103 -11.12 -19.36 4.38
N GLU A 104 -12.11 -20.17 3.96
CA GLU A 104 -11.88 -21.33 3.11
C GLU A 104 -12.05 -20.98 1.63
N THR A 105 -13.06 -20.19 1.34
CA THR A 105 -13.44 -19.88 -0.04
C THR A 105 -12.97 -18.51 -0.52
N GLY A 106 -12.71 -17.56 0.40
CA GLY A 106 -12.45 -16.17 0.09
C GLY A 106 -13.74 -15.37 -0.21
N ALA A 107 -14.91 -15.99 -0.09
CA ALA A 107 -16.19 -15.36 -0.42
C ALA A 107 -16.49 -14.15 0.46
N LEU A 108 -17.10 -13.14 -0.15
CA LEU A 108 -17.41 -11.86 0.48
C LEU A 108 -18.87 -11.79 0.91
N THR A 109 -19.12 -11.34 2.14
CA THR A 109 -20.47 -11.10 2.66
C THR A 109 -20.49 -9.78 3.43
N PRO A 110 -21.46 -8.86 3.19
CA PRO A 110 -21.65 -7.68 4.03
C PRO A 110 -21.80 -8.05 5.51
N HIS A 111 -21.17 -7.26 6.40
CA HIS A 111 -21.14 -7.54 7.83
C HIS A 111 -21.55 -6.32 8.65
N GLY A 112 -22.71 -6.38 9.26
CA GLY A 112 -23.30 -5.27 10.01
C GLY A 112 -23.72 -4.08 9.14
N ALA A 113 -24.16 -3.00 9.80
CA ALA A 113 -24.54 -1.77 9.13
C ALA A 113 -23.29 -0.91 8.82
N PRO A 114 -23.23 -0.23 7.67
CA PRO A 114 -22.19 0.75 7.40
C PRO A 114 -22.30 1.94 8.34
N ILE A 115 -21.18 2.49 8.79
CA ILE A 115 -21.15 3.80 9.43
C ILE A 115 -21.03 4.92 8.40
N ARG A 116 -21.69 6.05 8.67
CA ARG A 116 -21.63 7.24 7.83
C ARG A 116 -20.37 8.07 8.13
N LEU A 117 -19.72 8.57 7.08
CA LEU A 117 -18.58 9.46 7.17
C LEU A 117 -18.99 10.91 6.83
N PRO A 118 -18.27 11.93 7.37
CA PRO A 118 -18.66 13.34 7.18
C PRO A 118 -18.40 13.86 5.76
N THR A 119 -17.44 13.30 5.06
CA THR A 119 -17.05 13.71 3.69
C THR A 119 -16.38 12.54 2.97
N ARG A 120 -15.97 12.76 1.73
CA ARG A 120 -15.30 11.75 0.90
C ARG A 120 -14.01 11.25 1.54
N PRO A 121 -13.92 9.97 1.94
CA PRO A 121 -12.67 9.37 2.37
C PRO A 121 -11.75 9.17 1.14
N ILE A 122 -10.43 9.29 1.35
CA ILE A 122 -9.43 9.00 0.32
C ILE A 122 -8.64 7.73 0.65
N HIS A 123 -8.48 7.43 1.91
CA HIS A 123 -7.76 6.24 2.39
C HIS A 123 -8.34 5.74 3.71
N ILE A 124 -8.29 4.44 3.91
CA ILE A 124 -8.61 3.75 5.14
C ILE A 124 -7.49 2.78 5.49
N SER A 125 -7.16 2.64 6.76
CA SER A 125 -6.32 1.57 7.31
C SER A 125 -6.78 1.21 8.71
N THR A 126 -6.19 0.18 9.31
CA THR A 126 -6.33 -0.11 10.74
C THR A 126 -5.00 0.10 11.45
N ASP A 127 -5.06 0.21 12.77
CA ASP A 127 -3.89 -0.01 13.59
C ASP A 127 -3.46 -1.49 13.55
N ILE A 128 -2.32 -1.84 14.16
CA ILE A 128 -1.73 -3.17 13.98
C ILE A 128 -2.63 -4.30 14.49
N PRO A 129 -3.24 -4.23 15.70
CA PRO A 129 -4.19 -5.25 16.15
C PRO A 129 -5.57 -5.16 15.48
N SER A 130 -5.83 -4.10 14.69
CA SER A 130 -7.13 -3.77 14.09
C SER A 130 -8.25 -3.52 15.12
N GLU A 131 -7.91 -2.87 16.22
CA GLU A 131 -8.85 -2.37 17.22
C GLU A 131 -9.45 -1.01 16.83
N TYR A 132 -8.77 -0.31 15.91
CA TYR A 132 -9.17 1.00 15.41
C TYR A 132 -9.02 1.10 13.90
N ILE A 133 -9.98 1.79 13.29
CA ILE A 133 -9.99 2.16 11.86
C ILE A 133 -9.57 3.63 11.77
N LEU A 134 -8.56 3.93 10.95
CA LEU A 134 -8.13 5.29 10.66
C LEU A 134 -8.55 5.65 9.23
N VAL A 135 -9.18 6.80 9.06
CA VAL A 135 -9.68 7.29 7.77
C VAL A 135 -9.08 8.66 7.48
N ALA A 136 -8.46 8.82 6.31
CA ALA A 136 -7.96 10.09 5.82
C ALA A 136 -8.95 10.70 4.83
N PHE A 137 -9.11 12.04 4.91
CA PHE A 137 -9.96 12.85 4.04
C PHE A 137 -9.12 13.95 3.41
N ASN A 138 -9.26 14.16 2.11
CA ASN A 138 -8.39 15.10 1.41
C ASN A 138 -8.99 16.52 1.30
N ASN A 139 -10.31 16.65 1.31
CA ASN A 139 -10.98 17.93 1.20
C ASN A 139 -12.34 17.93 1.96
N PRO A 140 -12.46 18.62 3.09
CA PRO A 140 -11.35 19.24 3.83
C PRO A 140 -10.33 18.22 4.33
N SER A 141 -9.05 18.63 4.42
CA SER A 141 -7.97 17.77 4.91
C SER A 141 -8.22 17.40 6.37
N SER A 142 -8.34 16.12 6.67
CA SER A 142 -8.56 15.64 8.04
C SER A 142 -8.23 14.16 8.19
N VAL A 143 -8.14 13.71 9.43
CA VAL A 143 -8.06 12.29 9.81
C VAL A 143 -9.05 12.02 10.94
N ARG A 144 -9.75 10.89 10.87
CA ARG A 144 -10.66 10.43 11.93
C ARG A 144 -10.34 8.99 12.29
N VAL A 145 -10.60 8.65 13.52
CA VAL A 145 -10.34 7.31 14.06
C VAL A 145 -11.65 6.77 14.61
N TYR A 146 -11.96 5.53 14.26
CA TYR A 146 -13.17 4.83 14.72
C TYR A 146 -12.78 3.55 15.45
N ARG A 147 -13.55 3.14 16.45
CA ARG A 147 -13.35 1.85 17.11
C ARG A 147 -13.75 0.71 16.17
N VAL A 148 -13.15 -0.44 16.36
CA VAL A 148 -13.70 -1.70 15.86
C VAL A 148 -14.46 -2.35 17.02
N ASN A 149 -15.72 -2.67 16.81
CA ASN A 149 -16.57 -3.32 17.80
C ASN A 149 -16.13 -4.78 18.02
N LYS A 150 -16.57 -5.38 19.13
CA LYS A 150 -16.24 -6.79 19.45
C LYS A 150 -16.72 -7.80 18.40
N ASP A 151 -17.74 -7.43 17.64
CA ASP A 151 -18.27 -8.21 16.51
C ASP A 151 -17.60 -7.86 15.17
N PHE A 152 -16.52 -7.05 15.19
CA PHE A 152 -15.76 -6.59 14.03
C PHE A 152 -16.48 -5.59 13.11
N THR A 153 -17.62 -5.06 13.51
CA THR A 153 -18.26 -3.95 12.79
C THR A 153 -17.55 -2.63 13.09
N PRO A 154 -17.58 -1.64 12.16
CA PRO A 154 -17.12 -0.28 12.45
C PRO A 154 -17.95 0.33 13.58
N GLY A 155 -17.29 0.93 14.55
CA GLY A 155 -17.91 1.52 15.74
C GLY A 155 -17.87 3.04 15.76
N GLU A 156 -17.98 3.59 16.97
CA GLU A 156 -18.00 5.03 17.20
C GLU A 156 -16.66 5.71 16.93
N GLU A 157 -16.71 6.99 16.58
CA GLU A 157 -15.55 7.84 16.43
C GLU A 157 -14.84 8.03 17.77
N VAL A 158 -13.52 7.94 17.76
CA VAL A 158 -12.70 8.21 18.94
C VAL A 158 -12.49 9.71 19.08
N SER A 159 -12.96 10.28 20.18
CA SER A 159 -12.73 11.69 20.50
C SER A 159 -11.22 11.97 20.66
N GLN A 160 -10.73 12.99 20.00
CA GLN A 160 -9.34 13.42 20.10
C GLN A 160 -9.18 14.53 21.16
N PRO A 161 -8.05 14.60 21.88
CA PRO A 161 -7.86 15.55 22.99
C PRO A 161 -7.72 17.01 22.55
N GLY A 162 -7.59 17.25 21.23
CA GLY A 162 -7.44 18.59 20.66
C GLY A 162 -7.63 18.58 19.15
N SER A 163 -7.40 19.74 18.53
CA SER A 163 -7.39 19.85 17.07
C SER A 163 -6.20 19.11 16.49
N ILE A 164 -6.44 18.36 15.42
CA ILE A 164 -5.38 17.67 14.68
C ILE A 164 -4.97 18.55 13.50
N ASP A 165 -3.68 18.88 13.40
CA ASP A 165 -3.12 19.45 12.18
C ASP A 165 -2.97 18.38 11.11
N ALA A 166 -3.96 18.27 10.25
CA ALA A 166 -4.00 17.31 9.14
C ALA A 166 -3.29 17.84 7.87
N GLY A 167 -2.56 18.94 7.95
CA GLY A 167 -1.88 19.53 6.80
C GLY A 167 -2.81 19.83 5.64
N ILE A 168 -2.27 19.80 4.42
CA ILE A 168 -3.02 20.13 3.21
C ILE A 168 -3.11 18.89 2.31
N PHE A 169 -4.34 18.52 1.94
CA PHE A 169 -4.63 17.41 1.06
C PHE A 169 -4.10 16.07 1.60
N ALA A 170 -4.60 15.68 2.77
CA ALA A 170 -4.30 14.36 3.33
C ALA A 170 -4.65 13.25 2.33
N HIS A 171 -3.77 12.27 2.17
CA HIS A 171 -3.90 11.26 1.13
C HIS A 171 -3.84 9.82 1.67
N GLN A 172 -3.04 9.58 2.70
CA GLN A 172 -2.94 8.25 3.31
C GLN A 172 -2.69 8.39 4.82
N VAL A 173 -3.26 7.48 5.61
CA VAL A 173 -2.93 7.33 7.03
C VAL A 173 -2.51 5.89 7.31
N ARG A 174 -1.41 5.71 8.05
CA ARG A 174 -0.88 4.40 8.44
C ARG A 174 -0.31 4.46 9.85
N VAL A 175 -0.48 3.39 10.60
CA VAL A 175 0.20 3.19 11.89
C VAL A 175 1.50 2.42 11.64
N THR A 176 2.56 2.77 12.37
CA THR A 176 3.86 2.07 12.29
C THR A 176 3.77 0.61 12.75
N PRO A 177 4.65 -0.28 12.26
CA PRO A 177 4.60 -1.71 12.62
C PRO A 177 4.68 -2.01 14.12
N ASP A 178 5.24 -1.11 14.93
CA ASP A 178 5.31 -1.20 16.39
C ASP A 178 4.08 -0.60 17.11
N ASN A 179 3.09 -0.14 16.36
CA ASN A 179 1.84 0.48 16.84
C ASN A 179 2.02 1.74 17.70
N ARG A 180 3.13 2.47 17.57
CA ARG A 180 3.46 3.64 18.40
C ARG A 180 3.24 4.98 17.73
N LEU A 181 3.37 5.05 16.42
CA LEU A 181 3.19 6.26 15.64
C LEU A 181 2.10 6.07 14.60
N ALA A 182 1.33 7.13 14.35
CA ALA A 182 0.48 7.23 13.17
C ALA A 182 1.05 8.29 12.22
N ILE A 183 1.09 8.00 10.94
CA ILE A 183 1.63 8.88 9.92
C ILE A 183 0.51 9.23 8.94
N LEU A 184 0.16 10.50 8.87
CA LEU A 184 -0.74 11.05 7.87
C LEU A 184 0.10 11.68 6.77
N VAL A 185 0.01 11.13 5.58
CA VAL A 185 0.68 11.67 4.39
C VAL A 185 -0.18 12.79 3.82
N THR A 186 0.34 14.00 3.76
CA THR A 186 -0.33 15.17 3.22
C THR A 186 0.42 15.66 2.00
N ARG A 187 -0.26 15.60 0.85
CA ARG A 187 0.38 15.82 -0.44
C ARG A 187 0.74 17.29 -0.68
N GLY A 188 -0.03 18.21 -0.13
CA GLY A 188 -0.07 19.58 -0.59
C GLY A 188 -0.82 19.71 -1.94
N ASN A 189 -0.79 20.89 -2.52
CA ASN A 189 -1.31 21.14 -3.87
C ASN A 189 -0.24 21.79 -4.71
N GLU A 190 -0.17 21.44 -5.98
CA GLU A 190 0.74 22.09 -6.92
C GLU A 190 0.40 23.58 -7.08
N GLY A 191 1.43 24.36 -7.31
CA GLY A 191 1.29 25.75 -7.66
C GLY A 191 0.61 25.93 -9.03
N THR A 192 0.01 27.08 -9.20
CA THR A 192 -0.54 27.57 -10.46
C THR A 192 0.06 28.93 -10.79
N PRO A 193 -0.13 29.49 -11.99
CA PRO A 193 0.34 30.83 -12.30
C PRO A 193 -0.15 31.92 -11.33
N THR A 194 -1.27 31.65 -10.63
CA THR A 194 -1.91 32.62 -9.72
C THR A 194 -1.89 32.21 -8.24
N LYS A 195 -1.39 31.02 -7.93
CA LYS A 195 -1.33 30.50 -6.55
C LYS A 195 -0.02 29.76 -6.34
N GLU A 196 0.67 30.08 -5.24
CA GLU A 196 1.83 29.30 -4.82
C GLU A 196 1.48 27.86 -4.48
N GLU A 197 2.47 26.99 -4.56
CA GLU A 197 2.36 25.60 -4.13
C GLU A 197 2.05 25.52 -2.62
N ASP A 198 1.06 24.69 -2.28
CA ASP A 198 0.82 24.32 -0.88
C ASP A 198 1.80 23.23 -0.45
N PRO A 199 2.39 23.32 0.75
CA PRO A 199 3.41 22.38 1.19
C PRO A 199 2.86 20.99 1.45
N GLY A 200 3.61 19.95 1.04
CA GLY A 200 3.38 18.57 1.43
C GLY A 200 4.15 18.22 2.70
N ALA A 201 3.65 17.24 3.48
CA ALA A 201 4.31 16.78 4.69
C ALA A 201 3.96 15.32 5.04
N LEU A 202 4.78 14.71 5.88
CA LEU A 202 4.40 13.55 6.68
C LEU A 202 4.09 14.07 8.08
N LYS A 203 2.81 14.05 8.46
CA LYS A 203 2.35 14.42 9.79
C LYS A 203 2.47 13.19 10.68
N VAL A 204 3.40 13.20 11.62
CA VAL A 204 3.73 12.08 12.49
C VAL A 204 3.17 12.34 13.88
N PHE A 205 2.28 11.50 14.35
CA PHE A 205 1.64 11.57 15.66
C PHE A 205 2.10 10.44 16.55
N ASN A 206 2.23 10.67 17.84
CA ASN A 206 2.20 9.60 18.82
C ASN A 206 0.83 8.95 18.77
N TYR A 207 0.80 7.62 18.68
CA TYR A 207 -0.43 6.85 18.57
C TYR A 207 -0.60 5.92 19.79
N LYS A 208 -1.75 6.00 20.41
CA LYS A 208 -2.13 5.09 21.51
C LYS A 208 -3.64 4.93 21.58
N ASN A 209 -4.13 3.70 21.44
CA ASN A 209 -5.56 3.36 21.62
C ASN A 209 -6.52 4.27 20.82
N GLY A 210 -6.19 4.54 19.55
CA GLY A 210 -6.99 5.40 18.68
C GLY A 210 -6.76 6.90 18.86
N VAL A 211 -5.93 7.31 19.82
CA VAL A 211 -5.64 8.73 20.12
C VAL A 211 -4.36 9.18 19.45
N LEU A 212 -4.41 10.35 18.80
CA LEU A 212 -3.33 11.01 18.09
C LEU A 212 -2.89 12.23 18.88
N THR A 213 -1.58 12.32 19.21
CA THR A 213 -1.02 13.44 19.99
C THR A 213 0.38 13.82 19.49
N ASN A 214 0.87 14.99 19.90
CA ASN A 214 2.24 15.44 19.67
C ASN A 214 2.67 15.36 18.19
N GLU A 215 1.95 16.05 17.31
CA GLU A 215 2.27 16.08 15.88
C GLU A 215 3.67 16.68 15.63
N VAL A 216 4.43 16.00 14.75
CA VAL A 216 5.69 16.47 14.19
C VAL A 216 5.59 16.41 12.67
N SER A 217 5.82 17.53 12.01
CA SER A 217 5.84 17.61 10.55
C SER A 217 7.23 17.29 9.99
N ILE A 218 7.30 16.28 9.10
CA ILE A 218 8.48 16.04 8.26
C ILE A 218 8.16 16.60 6.87
N ALA A 219 8.79 17.72 6.55
CA ALA A 219 8.54 18.48 5.33
C ALA A 219 9.88 18.92 4.71
N PRO A 220 10.59 18.04 3.99
CA PRO A 220 11.83 18.39 3.30
C PRO A 220 11.62 19.61 2.41
N ASN A 221 12.58 20.53 2.40
CA ASN A 221 12.49 21.83 1.69
C ASN A 221 11.23 22.64 2.06
N GLY A 222 10.83 22.63 3.34
CA GLY A 222 9.60 23.29 3.78
C GLY A 222 8.32 22.72 3.18
N GLY A 223 8.38 21.50 2.64
CA GLY A 223 7.27 20.82 1.98
C GLY A 223 7.07 21.19 0.51
N LYS A 224 7.84 22.15 -0.01
CA LYS A 224 7.81 22.53 -1.43
C LYS A 224 8.43 21.44 -2.28
N GLU A 225 7.79 21.12 -3.40
CA GLU A 225 8.16 20.01 -4.30
C GLU A 225 8.22 18.64 -3.60
N PHE A 226 7.77 18.51 -2.35
CA PHE A 226 7.81 17.24 -1.66
C PHE A 226 6.68 16.31 -2.16
N GLY A 227 5.44 16.77 -2.19
CA GLY A 227 4.28 16.05 -2.76
C GLY A 227 4.17 14.55 -2.41
N PRO A 228 4.29 14.14 -1.13
CA PRO A 228 4.21 12.73 -0.76
C PRO A 228 2.78 12.21 -0.94
N ARG A 229 2.63 10.95 -1.38
CA ARG A 229 1.31 10.38 -1.65
C ARG A 229 0.99 9.14 -0.83
N HIS A 230 1.81 8.12 -0.92
CA HIS A 230 1.65 6.85 -0.21
C HIS A 230 2.96 6.45 0.44
N LEU A 231 2.85 5.72 1.55
CA LEU A 231 3.99 5.09 2.22
C LEU A 231 3.74 3.59 2.42
N ASP A 232 4.82 2.85 2.56
CA ASP A 232 4.81 1.48 3.07
C ASP A 232 6.07 1.17 3.87
N PHE A 233 5.99 0.17 4.75
CA PHE A 233 7.06 -0.19 5.66
C PHE A 233 7.79 -1.43 5.19
N HIS A 234 9.11 -1.45 5.44
CA HIS A 234 9.89 -2.67 5.24
C HIS A 234 9.50 -3.71 6.29
N PRO A 235 9.29 -4.99 5.94
CA PRO A 235 8.75 -6.00 6.86
C PRO A 235 9.67 -6.32 8.06
N THR A 236 10.98 -6.10 7.96
CA THR A 236 11.95 -6.50 9.01
C THR A 236 12.99 -5.43 9.34
N LYS A 237 13.08 -4.33 8.58
CA LYS A 237 14.03 -3.25 8.81
C LYS A 237 13.31 -1.97 9.18
N PRO A 238 13.92 -1.08 9.96
CA PRO A 238 13.31 0.19 10.35
C PRO A 238 13.33 1.18 9.17
N TRP A 239 12.70 0.81 8.05
CA TRP A 239 12.65 1.62 6.84
C TRP A 239 11.22 1.86 6.41
N MET A 240 10.94 3.08 6.03
CA MET A 240 9.68 3.52 5.46
C MET A 240 9.94 4.09 4.06
N TYR A 241 9.19 3.64 3.08
CA TYR A 241 9.25 4.11 1.71
C TYR A 241 8.06 5.01 1.41
N VAL A 242 8.31 6.13 0.75
CA VAL A 242 7.29 7.14 0.42
C VAL A 242 7.34 7.44 -1.06
N SER A 243 6.21 7.30 -1.76
CA SER A 243 6.09 7.77 -3.14
C SER A 243 5.91 9.27 -3.19
N ILE A 244 6.65 9.94 -4.04
CA ILE A 244 6.61 11.39 -4.26
C ILE A 244 5.90 11.64 -5.59
N GLU A 245 4.62 12.03 -5.51
CA GLU A 245 3.71 12.07 -6.66
C GLU A 245 4.20 12.98 -7.78
N THR A 246 4.55 14.21 -7.43
CA THR A 246 4.89 15.25 -8.40
C THR A 246 6.24 15.06 -9.05
N GLN A 247 7.19 14.47 -8.32
CA GLN A 247 8.56 14.27 -8.79
C GLN A 247 8.79 12.90 -9.45
N ASN A 248 7.79 11.99 -9.41
CA ASN A 248 7.98 10.60 -9.84
C ASN A 248 9.18 9.92 -9.17
N LYS A 249 9.33 10.13 -7.86
CA LYS A 249 10.41 9.58 -7.05
C LYS A 249 9.88 8.73 -5.92
N MET A 250 10.77 7.94 -5.35
CA MET A 250 10.56 7.23 -4.11
C MET A 250 11.65 7.63 -3.13
N TYR A 251 11.23 8.05 -1.93
CA TYR A 251 12.15 8.35 -0.83
C TYR A 251 12.07 7.26 0.23
N MET A 252 13.18 7.00 0.89
CA MET A 252 13.24 6.14 2.04
C MET A 252 13.67 6.94 3.26
N PHE A 253 12.92 6.79 4.35
CA PHE A 253 13.20 7.35 5.66
C PHE A 253 13.56 6.23 6.65
N ARG A 254 14.41 6.53 7.61
CA ARG A 254 14.70 5.61 8.71
C ARG A 254 13.70 5.84 9.84
N MET A 255 13.19 4.74 10.37
CA MET A 255 12.37 4.76 11.58
C MET A 255 13.26 4.52 12.80
N GLU A 256 13.00 5.25 13.86
CA GLU A 256 13.58 5.08 15.18
C GLU A 256 12.47 4.68 16.17
N PRO A 257 12.76 4.19 17.37
CA PRO A 257 11.73 3.63 18.26
C PRO A 257 10.54 4.56 18.60
N SER A 258 10.73 5.88 18.53
CA SER A 258 9.70 6.86 18.90
C SER A 258 9.57 8.01 17.90
N ARG A 259 10.25 7.93 16.77
CA ARG A 259 10.21 8.99 15.75
C ARG A 259 10.61 8.45 14.37
N ILE A 260 10.26 9.22 13.34
CA ILE A 260 10.81 9.06 12.00
C ILE A 260 11.97 10.04 11.85
N ASN A 261 13.14 9.58 11.41
CA ASN A 261 14.24 10.47 11.09
C ASN A 261 13.83 11.37 9.90
N PRO A 262 13.87 12.70 10.01
CA PRO A 262 13.42 13.59 8.95
C PRO A 262 14.33 13.60 7.71
N GLU A 263 15.54 13.06 7.81
CA GLU A 263 16.47 13.01 6.69
C GLU A 263 16.09 11.92 5.68
N ILE A 264 16.11 12.26 4.41
CA ILE A 264 15.90 11.31 3.33
C ILE A 264 17.15 10.45 3.20
N ALA A 265 17.07 9.20 3.68
CA ALA A 265 18.20 8.27 3.70
C ALA A 265 18.51 7.68 2.30
N TYR A 266 17.52 7.62 1.41
CA TYR A 266 17.69 7.12 0.03
C TYR A 266 16.63 7.72 -0.90
N ARG A 267 17.02 7.96 -2.15
CA ARG A 267 16.15 8.43 -3.23
C ARG A 267 16.27 7.50 -4.43
N ALA A 268 15.16 7.20 -5.07
CA ALA A 268 15.11 6.45 -6.32
C ALA A 268 14.17 7.11 -7.33
N GLU A 269 14.54 7.05 -8.60
CA GLU A 269 13.64 7.38 -9.70
C GLU A 269 12.63 6.25 -9.88
N THR A 270 11.36 6.60 -10.17
CA THR A 270 10.32 5.61 -10.46
C THR A 270 10.03 5.46 -11.95
N LEU A 271 10.55 6.36 -12.77
CA LEU A 271 10.47 6.28 -14.22
C LEU A 271 11.68 5.54 -14.79
N ALA A 272 11.47 4.69 -15.79
CA ALA A 272 12.54 4.02 -16.52
C ALA A 272 13.42 5.02 -17.29
N GLU A 273 12.83 6.13 -17.72
CA GLU A 273 13.47 7.23 -18.44
C GLU A 273 13.22 8.54 -17.66
N PRO A 274 13.99 8.84 -16.60
CA PRO A 274 13.73 9.98 -15.72
C PRO A 274 13.75 11.35 -16.43
N ASN A 275 14.53 11.46 -17.51
CA ASN A 275 14.66 12.68 -18.31
C ASN A 275 13.60 12.81 -19.42
N ASN A 276 12.76 11.80 -19.62
CA ASN A 276 11.68 11.78 -20.60
C ASN A 276 10.34 11.74 -19.89
N ILE A 277 10.05 12.79 -19.12
CA ILE A 277 8.80 12.92 -18.40
C ILE A 277 7.69 13.23 -19.40
N ARG A 278 6.81 12.24 -19.61
CA ARG A 278 5.62 12.45 -20.42
C ARG A 278 4.60 13.23 -19.60
N ALA A 279 3.85 14.08 -20.27
CA ALA A 279 2.78 14.82 -19.63
C ALA A 279 1.88 13.88 -18.81
N ARG A 280 1.65 14.22 -17.52
CA ARG A 280 0.70 13.54 -16.63
C ARG A 280 1.17 12.20 -16.03
N GLN A 281 2.45 11.92 -15.98
CA GLN A 281 2.97 10.83 -15.17
C GLN A 281 3.06 11.28 -13.71
N ALA A 282 2.52 10.49 -12.79
CA ALA A 282 2.56 10.76 -11.35
C ALA A 282 2.80 9.47 -10.58
N ALA A 283 3.75 9.48 -9.62
CA ALA A 283 3.96 8.36 -8.74
C ALA A 283 2.71 8.11 -7.88
N GLY A 284 2.20 6.89 -7.94
CA GLY A 284 0.98 6.47 -7.25
C GLY A 284 1.26 5.75 -5.95
N THR A 285 0.70 4.55 -5.82
CA THR A 285 0.91 3.70 -4.64
C THR A 285 2.32 3.13 -4.57
N VAL A 286 2.78 2.84 -3.35
CA VAL A 286 4.02 2.11 -3.08
C VAL A 286 3.71 0.91 -2.20
N HIS A 287 4.31 -0.24 -2.50
CA HIS A 287 4.19 -1.47 -1.71
C HIS A 287 5.53 -2.18 -1.62
N VAL A 288 5.87 -2.61 -0.42
CA VAL A 288 7.06 -3.43 -0.16
C VAL A 288 6.67 -4.90 -0.26
N HIS A 289 7.42 -5.67 -1.05
CA HIS A 289 7.21 -7.12 -1.12
C HIS A 289 7.44 -7.76 0.26
N PRO A 290 6.65 -8.76 0.68
CA PRO A 290 6.76 -9.39 2.00
C PRO A 290 8.15 -9.95 2.33
N ASN A 291 8.97 -10.33 1.34
CA ASN A 291 10.35 -10.76 1.57
C ASN A 291 11.35 -9.61 1.78
N GLY A 292 10.90 -8.35 1.72
CA GLY A 292 11.73 -7.14 1.91
C GLY A 292 12.77 -6.88 0.82
N ARG A 293 12.74 -7.59 -0.31
CA ARG A 293 13.76 -7.47 -1.37
C ARG A 293 13.37 -6.55 -2.52
N PHE A 294 12.09 -6.21 -2.63
CA PHE A 294 11.54 -5.40 -3.72
C PHE A 294 10.57 -4.37 -3.19
N VAL A 295 10.56 -3.21 -3.82
CA VAL A 295 9.53 -2.19 -3.66
C VAL A 295 8.86 -1.97 -5.01
N TYR A 296 7.55 -2.00 -5.01
CA TYR A 296 6.72 -1.74 -6.19
C TYR A 296 6.14 -0.34 -6.12
N GLY A 297 6.33 0.45 -7.16
CA GLY A 297 5.71 1.75 -7.34
C GLY A 297 4.79 1.73 -8.56
N GLN A 298 3.66 2.38 -8.45
CA GLN A 298 2.74 2.60 -9.56
C GLN A 298 3.00 3.99 -10.15
N ILE A 299 3.04 4.09 -11.47
CA ILE A 299 2.96 5.37 -12.18
C ILE A 299 1.55 5.49 -12.74
N ALA A 300 0.79 6.43 -12.21
CA ALA A 300 -0.57 6.71 -12.64
C ALA A 300 -0.56 7.81 -13.71
N PRO A 301 -1.43 7.70 -14.73
CA PRO A 301 -1.68 8.84 -15.60
C PRO A 301 -2.46 9.90 -14.81
N ARG A 302 -2.02 11.12 -14.85
CA ARG A 302 -2.72 12.24 -14.23
C ARG A 302 -3.69 12.86 -15.23
N PRO A 303 -5.00 12.91 -14.97
CA PRO A 303 -5.93 13.58 -15.86
C PRO A 303 -5.62 15.09 -15.91
N PRO A 304 -5.89 15.79 -17.01
CA PRO A 304 -5.77 17.23 -17.06
C PRO A 304 -6.70 17.86 -16.02
N SER A 305 -6.31 18.97 -15.45
CA SER A 305 -7.12 19.77 -14.52
C SER A 305 -8.46 20.24 -15.10
N SER A 306 -8.66 20.11 -16.43
CA SER A 306 -9.85 20.53 -17.19
C SER A 306 -10.66 19.36 -17.76
N PHE A 307 -10.46 18.11 -17.33
CA PHE A 307 -11.19 16.98 -17.91
C PHE A 307 -12.63 16.91 -17.40
N ARG A 308 -13.57 17.43 -18.16
CA ARG A 308 -14.97 16.99 -18.14
C ARG A 308 -15.00 15.54 -18.61
N ALA A 309 -15.52 14.64 -17.78
CA ALA A 309 -15.66 13.22 -18.11
C ALA A 309 -16.56 13.05 -19.35
N SER A 310 -15.98 12.94 -20.53
CA SER A 310 -16.67 12.36 -21.68
C SER A 310 -16.63 10.85 -21.52
N ARG A 311 -17.78 10.20 -21.61
CA ARG A 311 -17.94 8.74 -21.59
C ARG A 311 -17.23 8.12 -22.80
N SER A 312 -15.96 7.83 -22.68
CA SER A 312 -15.28 6.90 -23.58
C SER A 312 -14.29 6.08 -22.76
N SER A 313 -14.64 4.83 -22.55
CA SER A 313 -13.84 3.83 -21.87
C SER A 313 -12.65 3.39 -22.73
N ARG A 314 -11.59 4.20 -22.80
CA ARG A 314 -10.28 3.69 -23.22
C ARG A 314 -9.50 3.29 -21.98
N ALA A 315 -9.25 2.00 -21.84
CA ALA A 315 -8.36 1.47 -20.83
C ALA A 315 -7.00 2.15 -20.92
N VAL A 316 -6.64 2.89 -19.88
CA VAL A 316 -5.33 3.53 -19.77
C VAL A 316 -4.36 2.49 -19.21
N LYS A 317 -3.33 2.15 -19.97
CA LYS A 317 -2.27 1.27 -19.50
C LYS A 317 -1.49 1.96 -18.37
N THR A 318 -1.57 1.41 -17.17
CA THR A 318 -0.77 1.84 -16.02
C THR A 318 0.57 1.11 -16.06
N ALA A 319 1.68 1.83 -15.99
CA ALA A 319 2.99 1.24 -15.85
C ALA A 319 3.34 1.05 -14.37
N SER A 320 3.93 -0.09 -14.02
CA SER A 320 4.44 -0.36 -12.68
C SER A 320 5.96 -0.47 -12.74
N SER A 321 6.64 0.19 -11.82
CA SER A 321 8.08 0.06 -11.63
C SER A 321 8.38 -0.86 -10.45
N CYS A 322 9.42 -1.70 -10.60
CA CYS A 322 9.91 -2.56 -9.53
C CYS A 322 11.37 -2.22 -9.25
N THR A 323 11.68 -1.83 -8.02
CA THR A 323 13.05 -1.52 -7.59
C THR A 323 13.57 -2.63 -6.68
N ARG A 324 14.70 -3.24 -7.05
CA ARG A 324 15.39 -4.21 -6.20
C ARG A 324 16.12 -3.49 -5.07
N LEU A 325 15.83 -3.85 -3.83
CA LEU A 325 16.52 -3.34 -2.66
C LEU A 325 17.88 -4.04 -2.53
N THR A 326 18.98 -3.29 -2.67
CA THR A 326 20.34 -3.81 -2.42
C THR A 326 20.86 -3.28 -1.10
N ASN A 327 21.51 -4.15 -0.30
CA ASN A 327 22.12 -3.81 0.99
C ASN A 327 23.47 -3.07 0.86
N ARG A 328 23.74 -2.36 -0.22
CA ARG A 328 25.01 -1.63 -0.34
C ARG A 328 24.99 -0.36 0.51
N PRO A 329 25.95 -0.18 1.44
CA PRO A 329 26.17 1.12 2.07
C PRO A 329 26.58 2.13 1.00
N ALA A 330 26.10 3.37 1.14
CA ALA A 330 26.46 4.46 0.26
C ALA A 330 27.99 4.64 0.27
N SER A 331 28.66 4.27 -0.82
CA SER A 331 30.09 4.55 -0.99
C SER A 331 30.26 6.05 -1.24
N ARG A 332 31.14 6.66 -0.46
CA ARG A 332 31.59 8.05 -0.62
C ARG A 332 32.07 8.25 -2.05
N HIS A 333 31.50 9.22 -2.75
CA HIS A 333 32.00 9.67 -4.04
C HIS A 333 33.44 10.19 -3.89
N ARG A 334 34.40 9.48 -4.46
CA ARG A 334 35.66 10.06 -4.92
C ARG A 334 35.49 10.47 -6.36
N SER A 335 35.67 11.75 -6.61
CA SER A 335 35.76 12.32 -7.95
C SER A 335 36.96 11.74 -8.68
N SER A 336 36.73 11.08 -9.81
CA SER A 336 37.77 10.82 -10.84
C SER A 336 37.12 10.96 -12.20
N THR A 337 37.71 11.85 -12.99
CA THR A 337 37.45 12.19 -14.39
C THR A 337 37.40 10.96 -15.32
N PRO A 338 36.51 10.91 -16.31
CA PRO A 338 36.37 9.78 -17.22
C PRO A 338 37.31 9.95 -18.42
N ARG A 339 38.01 8.88 -18.75
CA ARG A 339 38.60 8.66 -20.10
C ARG A 339 37.64 7.82 -20.96
N PRO A 340 37.53 8.08 -22.27
CA PRO A 340 36.56 7.39 -23.12
C PRO A 340 37.08 6.02 -23.54
N ARG A 341 36.22 4.99 -23.50
CA ARG A 341 36.46 3.70 -24.18
C ARG A 341 35.21 3.22 -24.94
N ARG A 342 35.52 2.68 -26.09
CA ARG A 342 34.72 2.18 -27.20
C ARG A 342 33.61 1.20 -26.85
N SER A 343 32.58 1.28 -27.68
CA SER A 343 31.43 0.40 -27.78
C SER A 343 31.75 -1.05 -28.08
N THR A 344 31.20 -2.00 -27.34
CA THR A 344 30.85 -3.34 -27.82
C THR A 344 29.45 -3.68 -27.37
N ARG A 345 28.59 -3.95 -28.34
CA ARG A 345 27.22 -4.41 -28.16
C ARG A 345 27.22 -5.84 -27.58
N ALA A 346 26.46 -6.08 -26.56
CA ALA A 346 26.02 -7.40 -26.13
C ALA A 346 24.50 -7.48 -26.19
N PRO A 347 23.89 -8.65 -26.48
CA PRO A 347 22.49 -8.76 -26.84
C PRO A 347 21.58 -8.72 -25.62
N PHE A 348 20.50 -7.98 -25.76
CA PHE A 348 19.40 -7.93 -24.79
C PHE A 348 18.58 -9.23 -24.84
N THR A 349 18.58 -9.98 -23.76
CA THR A 349 17.53 -10.96 -23.50
C THR A 349 16.36 -10.27 -22.79
N SER A 350 15.23 -10.17 -23.46
CA SER A 350 14.00 -9.64 -22.92
C SER A 350 13.40 -10.62 -21.94
N THR A 351 13.43 -10.33 -20.64
CA THR A 351 12.57 -10.98 -19.65
C THR A 351 11.19 -10.31 -19.68
N ARG A 352 10.16 -11.10 -19.94
CA ARG A 352 8.75 -10.68 -19.93
C ARG A 352 8.41 -9.96 -18.63
N ALA A 353 7.96 -8.72 -18.76
CA ALA A 353 7.38 -7.96 -17.65
C ALA A 353 6.02 -8.55 -17.29
N GLY A 354 5.90 -9.05 -16.05
CA GLY A 354 4.61 -9.45 -15.49
C GLY A 354 3.67 -8.25 -15.37
N THR A 355 2.46 -8.44 -15.84
CA THR A 355 1.38 -7.42 -15.82
C THR A 355 0.93 -7.21 -14.37
N CYS A 356 1.17 -6.04 -13.80
CA CYS A 356 0.70 -5.67 -12.48
C CYS A 356 -0.65 -4.92 -12.60
N TRP A 357 -1.68 -5.38 -11.90
CA TRP A 357 -3.04 -4.83 -11.95
C TRP A 357 -3.18 -3.67 -10.95
N SER A 358 -3.71 -2.55 -11.40
CA SER A 358 -3.97 -1.38 -10.55
C SER A 358 -5.26 -1.56 -9.75
N ARG A 359 -5.22 -1.22 -8.46
CA ARG A 359 -6.30 -1.26 -7.47
C ARG A 359 -6.79 -2.66 -7.05
N SER A 360 -5.88 -3.57 -6.83
CA SER A 360 -6.22 -4.89 -6.30
C SER A 360 -5.42 -5.17 -5.04
N THR A 361 -6.08 -5.63 -4.00
CA THR A 361 -5.42 -6.10 -2.78
C THR A 361 -5.32 -7.62 -2.87
N ILE A 362 -4.09 -8.13 -2.95
CA ILE A 362 -3.82 -9.56 -2.98
C ILE A 362 -3.53 -10.02 -1.55
N TYR A 363 -4.29 -11.00 -1.07
CA TYR A 363 -4.07 -11.66 0.23
C TYR A 363 -3.52 -13.05 0.01
N ARG A 364 -2.49 -13.39 0.77
CA ARG A 364 -2.00 -14.76 0.94
C ARG A 364 -2.36 -15.25 2.33
#